data_1315bcbb5a89da7dc857204eb22d86b9
#
_entry.id   1315bcbb5a89da7dc857204eb22d86b9
#
_cell.length_a   1.000
_cell.length_b   1.000
_cell.length_c   1.000
_cell.angle_alpha   90.00
_cell.angle_beta   90.00
_cell.angle_gamma   90.00
#
_symmetry.space_group_name_H-M   'P 1'
#
loop_
_entity.id
_entity.type
_entity.pdbx_description
1 polymer ?
#
loop_
_entity_poly.entity_id
_entity_poly.type
_entity_poly.pdbx_seq_one_letter_code
_entity_poly.pdbx_strand_id
1 'polypeptide(L)'
;MEIRILTQDAIKEVMPIKEAIEADKEALKMYSEGSANIPLRANLDVPEHEGQSLYMYGYAPKANALGVKIVSVYPKNIEKGLNSVPATMVNLDAETGQVSTLMDGTYLTRLRTGAIAGAATDVLARHDSKVFALFGTGGQAETQLEAVLNVRDIELVKVFDISKERAQAFVDKMTERFKGVFKARLEVAASSEEAIQDADIITSVTTAKVATFDGRLVKPGCHINGVGSYTPEMAEINEYTVTHADRVYVDTRDGALKECGSLLQPIQKGIYHEDQVSGELGEVLLGKVDGRKNDQEVTLFITTGSAVLDLVCSQKIQEKAAEQNKGTIIEL
;
A
#
# COMPACT_ATOMS: atom_id res chain seq x y z
N MET A 1 -13.90 19.53 24.71
CA MET A 1 -12.72 18.96 23.99
C MET A 1 -12.91 19.28 22.52
N GLU A 2 -11.98 20.03 21.91
CA GLU A 2 -12.03 20.34 20.48
C GLU A 2 -11.52 19.18 19.65
N ILE A 3 -12.30 18.77 18.63
CA ILE A 3 -11.93 17.71 17.71
C ILE A 3 -12.02 18.24 16.27
N ARG A 4 -10.98 18.03 15.49
CA ARG A 4 -10.97 18.34 14.05
C ARG A 4 -11.53 17.16 13.26
N ILE A 5 -12.52 17.42 12.41
CA ILE A 5 -13.09 16.44 11.48
C ILE A 5 -12.52 16.69 10.08
N LEU A 6 -11.90 15.65 9.50
CA LEU A 6 -11.31 15.71 8.16
C LEU A 6 -12.01 14.73 7.21
N THR A 7 -12.69 15.29 6.24
CA THR A 7 -13.29 14.51 5.14
C THR A 7 -12.22 14.06 4.14
N GLN A 8 -12.58 13.13 3.26
CA GLN A 8 -11.72 12.72 2.13
C GLN A 8 -11.20 13.92 1.33
N ASP A 9 -12.06 14.89 1.04
CA ASP A 9 -11.69 16.05 0.22
C ASP A 9 -10.70 16.96 0.96
N ALA A 10 -10.90 17.18 2.25
CA ALA A 10 -9.93 17.92 3.07
C ALA A 10 -8.56 17.23 3.10
N ILE A 11 -8.52 15.88 3.19
CA ILE A 11 -7.27 15.12 3.15
C ILE A 11 -6.57 15.29 1.80
N LYS A 12 -7.32 15.19 0.68
CA LYS A 12 -6.75 15.36 -0.68
C LYS A 12 -6.12 16.74 -0.89
N GLU A 13 -6.72 17.78 -0.31
CA GLU A 13 -6.19 19.15 -0.43
C GLU A 13 -4.85 19.32 0.30
N VAL A 14 -4.67 18.67 1.46
CA VAL A 14 -3.50 18.89 2.32
C VAL A 14 -2.40 17.86 2.15
N MET A 15 -2.69 16.67 1.59
CA MET A 15 -1.73 15.56 1.49
C MET A 15 -1.67 14.98 0.08
N PRO A 16 -0.84 15.55 -0.80
CA PRO A 16 -0.53 14.94 -2.10
C PRO A 16 0.20 13.60 -1.92
N ILE A 17 0.03 12.68 -2.88
CA ILE A 17 0.65 11.35 -2.83
C ILE A 17 2.17 11.41 -2.65
N LYS A 18 2.85 12.36 -3.25
CA LYS A 18 4.31 12.54 -3.13
C LYS A 18 4.74 12.77 -1.67
N GLU A 19 3.97 13.53 -0.92
CA GLU A 19 4.24 13.79 0.49
C GLU A 19 3.84 12.61 1.38
N ALA A 20 2.80 11.88 1.00
CA ALA A 20 2.44 10.63 1.66
C ALA A 20 3.53 9.56 1.48
N ILE A 21 4.20 9.50 0.31
CA ILE A 21 5.36 8.62 0.08
C ILE A 21 6.49 8.93 1.06
N GLU A 22 6.81 10.21 1.27
CA GLU A 22 7.85 10.59 2.25
C GLU A 22 7.41 10.31 3.69
N ALA A 23 6.12 10.50 4.01
CA ALA A 23 5.57 10.13 5.31
C ALA A 23 5.70 8.62 5.59
N ASP A 24 5.43 7.78 4.60
CA ASP A 24 5.57 6.32 4.73
C ASP A 24 7.04 5.89 4.85
N LYS A 25 7.96 6.53 4.12
CA LYS A 25 9.40 6.28 4.30
C LYS A 25 9.87 6.60 5.73
N GLU A 26 9.39 7.71 6.30
CA GLU A 26 9.69 8.06 7.70
C GLU A 26 9.07 7.07 8.69
N ALA A 27 7.82 6.67 8.47
CA ALA A 27 7.13 5.68 9.29
C ALA A 27 7.88 4.35 9.33
N LEU A 28 8.31 3.86 8.17
CA LEU A 28 9.06 2.61 8.05
C LEU A 28 10.43 2.68 8.75
N LYS A 29 11.13 3.82 8.64
CA LYS A 29 12.39 4.03 9.40
C LYS A 29 12.14 3.93 10.90
N MET A 30 11.10 4.61 11.41
CA MET A 30 10.74 4.57 12.84
C MET A 30 10.41 3.14 13.30
N TYR A 31 9.71 2.38 12.47
CA TYR A 31 9.40 0.98 12.77
C TYR A 31 10.67 0.13 12.83
N SER A 32 11.48 0.13 11.76
CA SER A 32 12.68 -0.73 11.65
C SER A 32 13.85 -0.32 12.56
N GLU A 33 13.84 0.88 13.10
CA GLU A 33 14.79 1.26 14.15
C GLU A 33 14.29 0.94 15.58
N GLY A 34 13.03 0.46 15.72
CA GLY A 34 12.43 0.13 17.02
C GLY A 34 11.96 1.33 17.84
N SER A 35 11.81 2.52 17.22
CA SER A 35 11.38 3.73 17.92
C SER A 35 9.86 3.93 17.94
N ALA A 36 9.09 3.01 17.37
CA ALA A 36 7.63 3.02 17.40
C ALA A 36 7.09 1.78 18.09
N ASN A 37 6.03 1.95 18.89
CA ASN A 37 5.31 0.84 19.52
C ASN A 37 4.06 0.53 18.69
N ILE A 38 4.13 -0.51 17.87
CA ILE A 38 3.11 -0.87 16.90
C ILE A 38 2.71 -2.34 17.11
N PRO A 39 1.73 -2.61 17.98
CA PRO A 39 1.19 -3.95 18.12
C PRO A 39 0.55 -4.44 16.80
N LEU A 40 0.53 -5.76 16.60
CA LEU A 40 -0.27 -6.33 15.52
C LEU A 40 -1.74 -5.93 15.70
N ARG A 41 -2.42 -5.78 14.59
CA ARG A 41 -3.85 -5.42 14.58
C ARG A 41 -4.69 -6.43 15.34
N ALA A 42 -5.67 -5.94 16.09
CA ALA A 42 -6.70 -6.78 16.67
C ALA A 42 -7.83 -6.99 15.67
N ASN A 43 -8.27 -8.24 15.51
CA ASN A 43 -9.31 -8.63 14.59
C ASN A 43 -10.54 -9.11 15.34
N LEU A 44 -11.71 -8.65 14.95
CA LEU A 44 -13.02 -9.13 15.40
C LEU A 44 -13.83 -9.60 14.20
N ASP A 45 -14.08 -10.89 14.15
CA ASP A 45 -14.95 -11.47 13.12
C ASP A 45 -16.42 -11.25 13.45
N VAL A 46 -17.21 -10.97 12.43
CA VAL A 46 -18.67 -10.81 12.49
C VAL A 46 -19.30 -11.81 11.51
N PRO A 47 -19.31 -13.13 11.83
CA PRO A 47 -19.65 -14.19 10.90
C PRO A 47 -21.05 -14.08 10.32
N GLU A 48 -22.02 -13.59 11.11
CA GLU A 48 -23.42 -13.41 10.69
C GLU A 48 -23.58 -12.47 9.49
N HIS A 49 -22.58 -11.61 9.28
CA HIS A 49 -22.56 -10.63 8.19
C HIS A 49 -21.38 -10.83 7.21
N GLU A 50 -20.66 -11.94 7.34
CA GLU A 50 -19.44 -12.21 6.58
C GLU A 50 -18.46 -11.03 6.64
N GLY A 51 -18.43 -10.38 7.80
CA GLY A 51 -17.68 -9.16 8.07
C GLY A 51 -16.55 -9.37 9.05
N GLN A 52 -15.59 -8.44 9.03
CA GLN A 52 -14.49 -8.38 9.99
C GLN A 52 -14.22 -6.91 10.34
N SER A 53 -13.93 -6.62 11.60
CA SER A 53 -13.48 -5.31 12.06
C SER A 53 -12.06 -5.42 12.61
N LEU A 54 -11.20 -4.53 12.17
CA LEU A 54 -9.77 -4.51 12.45
C LEU A 54 -9.41 -3.21 13.18
N TYR A 55 -8.63 -3.31 14.24
CA TYR A 55 -8.17 -2.19 15.05
C TYR A 55 -6.66 -2.08 14.95
N MET A 56 -6.20 -1.06 14.21
CA MET A 56 -4.80 -0.81 13.93
C MET A 56 -4.35 0.41 14.73
N TYR A 57 -3.62 0.17 15.83
CA TYR A 57 -3.27 1.21 16.80
C TYR A 57 -1.78 1.19 17.10
N GLY A 58 -1.29 2.29 17.67
CA GLY A 58 0.09 2.38 18.10
C GLY A 58 0.52 3.79 18.45
N TYR A 59 1.80 3.92 18.75
CA TYR A 59 2.46 5.17 19.08
C TYR A 59 3.84 5.27 18.42
N ALA A 60 4.06 6.33 17.65
CA ALA A 60 5.32 6.68 17.03
C ALA A 60 5.85 8.00 17.62
N PRO A 61 6.67 7.95 18.71
CA PRO A 61 7.06 9.14 19.48
C PRO A 61 7.78 10.21 18.65
N LYS A 62 8.64 9.80 17.72
CA LYS A 62 9.39 10.74 16.87
C LYS A 62 8.50 11.57 15.95
N ALA A 63 7.33 11.07 15.61
CA ALA A 63 6.31 11.78 14.83
C ALA A 63 5.21 12.36 15.70
N ASN A 64 5.28 12.21 17.04
CA ASN A 64 4.19 12.56 17.97
C ASN A 64 2.84 11.96 17.56
N ALA A 65 2.85 10.78 16.94
CA ALA A 65 1.67 10.15 16.33
C ALA A 65 1.14 9.04 17.25
N LEU A 66 0.03 9.30 17.91
CA LEU A 66 -0.73 8.36 18.74
C LEU A 66 -2.14 8.23 18.15
N GLY A 67 -2.65 7.01 17.99
CA GLY A 67 -4.00 6.85 17.46
C GLY A 67 -4.41 5.42 17.16
N VAL A 68 -5.59 5.30 16.57
CA VAL A 68 -6.16 4.05 16.11
C VAL A 68 -6.93 4.24 14.81
N LYS A 69 -6.66 3.39 13.83
CA LYS A 69 -7.53 3.23 12.67
C LYS A 69 -8.48 2.07 12.93
N ILE A 70 -9.76 2.34 12.87
CA ILE A 70 -10.82 1.33 12.85
C ILE A 70 -11.17 1.11 11.39
N VAL A 71 -10.90 -0.09 10.87
CA VAL A 71 -11.20 -0.47 9.48
C VAL A 71 -11.97 -1.78 9.47
N SER A 72 -12.99 -1.87 8.64
CA SER A 72 -13.79 -3.08 8.52
C SER A 72 -13.74 -3.62 7.11
N VAL A 73 -13.87 -4.93 6.95
CA VAL A 73 -13.97 -5.61 5.66
C VAL A 73 -15.33 -6.28 5.59
N TYR A 74 -16.20 -5.77 4.75
CA TYR A 74 -17.57 -6.23 4.52
C TYR A 74 -17.82 -6.36 3.01
N PRO A 75 -17.44 -7.48 2.38
CA PRO A 75 -17.48 -7.64 0.92
C PRO A 75 -18.87 -7.38 0.32
N LYS A 76 -19.94 -7.76 1.02
CA LYS A 76 -21.33 -7.59 0.58
C LYS A 76 -21.84 -6.13 0.63
N ASN A 77 -21.08 -5.20 1.18
CA ASN A 77 -21.43 -3.77 1.17
C ASN A 77 -21.56 -3.22 -0.26
N ILE A 78 -20.82 -3.78 -1.22
CA ILE A 78 -20.90 -3.38 -2.64
C ILE A 78 -22.33 -3.53 -3.17
N GLU A 79 -23.05 -4.59 -2.78
CA GLU A 79 -24.44 -4.85 -3.18
C GLU A 79 -25.40 -3.78 -2.64
N LYS A 80 -25.00 -3.07 -1.59
CA LYS A 80 -25.77 -1.99 -0.94
C LYS A 80 -25.30 -0.59 -1.37
N GLY A 81 -24.35 -0.50 -2.32
CA GLY A 81 -23.75 0.78 -2.72
C GLY A 81 -22.83 1.39 -1.67
N LEU A 82 -22.36 0.60 -0.69
CA LEU A 82 -21.46 1.02 0.38
C LEU A 82 -20.02 0.57 0.10
N ASN A 83 -19.06 1.22 0.75
CA ASN A 83 -17.67 0.79 0.69
C ASN A 83 -17.50 -0.60 1.32
N SER A 84 -16.80 -1.50 0.63
CA SER A 84 -16.44 -2.82 1.17
C SER A 84 -15.39 -2.76 2.27
N VAL A 85 -14.63 -1.67 2.33
CA VAL A 85 -13.56 -1.44 3.32
C VAL A 85 -13.74 -0.05 3.93
N PRO A 86 -14.82 0.20 4.72
CA PRO A 86 -15.00 1.47 5.41
C PRO A 86 -13.98 1.61 6.55
N ALA A 87 -13.44 2.81 6.76
CA ALA A 87 -12.51 3.07 7.86
C ALA A 87 -12.65 4.49 8.42
N THR A 88 -12.30 4.63 9.70
CA THR A 88 -12.14 5.91 10.39
C THR A 88 -10.80 5.91 11.11
N MET A 89 -10.03 6.98 11.01
CA MET A 89 -8.83 7.22 11.79
C MET A 89 -9.13 8.17 12.94
N VAL A 90 -8.66 7.80 14.12
CA VAL A 90 -8.76 8.60 15.36
C VAL A 90 -7.32 8.91 15.80
N ASN A 91 -6.96 10.20 15.76
CA ASN A 91 -5.70 10.66 16.35
C ASN A 91 -5.95 11.17 17.77
N LEU A 92 -5.00 10.89 18.65
CA LEU A 92 -4.99 11.39 20.02
C LEU A 92 -3.79 12.33 20.19
N ASP A 93 -3.98 13.33 21.02
CA ASP A 93 -2.87 14.11 21.55
C ASP A 93 -2.05 13.23 22.49
N ALA A 94 -0.77 13.03 22.19
CA ALA A 94 0.08 12.10 22.93
C ALA A 94 0.46 12.61 24.34
N GLU A 95 0.32 13.91 24.60
CA GLU A 95 0.60 14.51 25.93
C GLU A 95 -0.60 14.39 26.87
N THR A 96 -1.81 14.57 26.37
CA THR A 96 -3.02 14.63 27.17
C THR A 96 -3.92 13.40 27.05
N GLY A 97 -3.75 12.59 26.01
CA GLY A 97 -4.61 11.45 25.70
C GLY A 97 -5.98 11.82 25.10
N GLN A 98 -6.24 13.11 24.86
CA GLN A 98 -7.49 13.56 24.28
C GLN A 98 -7.55 13.27 22.79
N VAL A 99 -8.75 12.96 22.27
CA VAL A 99 -8.94 12.85 20.81
C VAL A 99 -8.78 14.23 20.18
N SER A 100 -7.86 14.34 19.25
CA SER A 100 -7.56 15.58 18.53
C SER A 100 -8.18 15.65 17.14
N THR A 101 -8.27 14.49 16.46
CA THR A 101 -8.79 14.44 15.08
C THR A 101 -9.56 13.15 14.82
N LEU A 102 -10.67 13.27 14.10
CA LEU A 102 -11.34 12.18 13.40
C LEU A 102 -11.25 12.42 11.90
N MET A 103 -10.76 11.44 11.12
CA MET A 103 -10.64 11.62 9.68
C MET A 103 -11.14 10.42 8.89
N ASP A 104 -11.45 10.64 7.62
CA ASP A 104 -11.80 9.61 6.66
C ASP A 104 -10.67 8.60 6.54
N GLY A 105 -10.79 7.48 7.25
CA GLY A 105 -9.83 6.40 7.25
C GLY A 105 -9.85 5.59 5.96
N THR A 106 -10.94 5.63 5.19
CA THR A 106 -11.06 4.93 3.91
C THR A 106 -10.11 5.54 2.88
N TYR A 107 -10.11 6.86 2.75
CA TYR A 107 -9.18 7.54 1.84
C TYR A 107 -7.74 7.51 2.38
N LEU A 108 -7.53 7.73 3.70
CA LEU A 108 -6.22 7.56 4.33
C LEU A 108 -5.61 6.19 3.99
N THR A 109 -6.41 5.11 4.12
CA THR A 109 -5.94 3.76 3.79
C THR A 109 -5.53 3.63 2.32
N ARG A 110 -6.30 4.21 1.38
CA ARG A 110 -5.92 4.22 -0.04
C ARG A 110 -4.65 5.00 -0.28
N LEU A 111 -4.55 6.19 0.29
CA LEU A 111 -3.42 7.11 0.14
C LEU A 111 -2.12 6.46 0.62
N ARG A 112 -2.06 5.99 1.91
CA ARG A 112 -0.85 5.40 2.49
C ARG A 112 -0.51 4.04 1.87
N THR A 113 -1.49 3.28 1.35
CA THR A 113 -1.22 2.01 0.67
C THR A 113 -0.62 2.23 -0.74
N GLY A 114 -1.04 3.27 -1.45
CA GLY A 114 -0.36 3.71 -2.66
C GLY A 114 1.04 4.26 -2.35
N ALA A 115 1.13 5.05 -1.30
CA ALA A 115 2.38 5.70 -0.89
C ALA A 115 3.48 4.69 -0.53
N ILE A 116 3.16 3.59 0.18
CA ILE A 116 4.17 2.58 0.52
C ILE A 116 4.69 1.83 -0.71
N ALA A 117 3.83 1.52 -1.68
CA ALA A 117 4.28 0.94 -2.95
C ALA A 117 5.12 1.94 -3.76
N GLY A 118 4.76 3.23 -3.71
CA GLY A 118 5.56 4.32 -4.24
C GLY A 118 6.93 4.41 -3.57
N ALA A 119 6.99 4.32 -2.25
CA ALA A 119 8.24 4.32 -1.48
C ALA A 119 9.14 3.13 -1.84
N ALA A 120 8.57 1.93 -1.93
CA ALA A 120 9.29 0.73 -2.37
C ALA A 120 9.81 0.87 -3.81
N THR A 121 8.96 1.34 -4.72
CA THR A 121 9.33 1.60 -6.11
C THR A 121 10.46 2.63 -6.21
N ASP A 122 10.41 3.72 -5.42
CA ASP A 122 11.44 4.75 -5.44
C ASP A 122 12.81 4.23 -5.00
N VAL A 123 12.83 3.33 -4.03
CA VAL A 123 14.08 2.77 -3.45
C VAL A 123 14.59 1.55 -4.23
N LEU A 124 13.69 0.71 -4.74
CA LEU A 124 14.03 -0.62 -5.24
C LEU A 124 13.92 -0.79 -6.76
N ALA A 125 13.11 0.04 -7.46
CA ALA A 125 13.02 -0.04 -8.91
C ALA A 125 14.20 0.67 -9.58
N ARG A 126 14.55 0.25 -10.79
CA ARG A 126 15.52 0.95 -11.62
C ARG A 126 15.06 2.37 -11.90
N HIS A 127 16.00 3.32 -11.98
CA HIS A 127 15.68 4.72 -12.25
C HIS A 127 15.20 4.96 -13.68
N ASP A 128 15.62 4.12 -14.64
CA ASP A 128 15.26 4.17 -16.05
C ASP A 128 13.99 3.38 -16.41
N SER A 129 13.21 2.93 -15.42
CA SER A 129 11.94 2.22 -15.61
C SER A 129 10.94 3.03 -16.42
N LYS A 130 10.36 2.44 -17.48
CA LYS A 130 9.46 3.08 -18.43
C LYS A 130 8.11 2.37 -18.58
N VAL A 131 8.05 1.07 -18.33
CA VAL A 131 6.86 0.26 -18.50
C VAL A 131 6.34 -0.23 -17.15
N PHE A 132 5.10 0.10 -16.83
CA PHE A 132 4.44 -0.28 -15.60
C PHE A 132 3.24 -1.19 -15.86
N ALA A 133 3.18 -2.35 -15.22
CA ALA A 133 2.04 -3.26 -15.25
C ALA A 133 1.25 -3.17 -13.94
N LEU A 134 -0.04 -2.87 -14.02
CA LEU A 134 -0.95 -2.78 -12.87
C LEU A 134 -2.00 -3.89 -12.94
N PHE A 135 -2.03 -4.76 -11.93
CA PHE A 135 -3.01 -5.84 -11.76
C PHE A 135 -4.05 -5.47 -10.72
N GLY A 136 -5.31 -5.47 -11.13
CA GLY A 136 -6.46 -5.08 -10.32
C GLY A 136 -6.82 -3.61 -10.49
N THR A 137 -8.14 -3.36 -10.59
CA THR A 137 -8.73 -2.02 -10.78
C THR A 137 -9.70 -1.65 -9.65
N GLY A 138 -9.49 -2.25 -8.47
CA GLY A 138 -10.28 -2.02 -7.27
C GLY A 138 -9.99 -0.67 -6.59
N GLY A 139 -10.51 -0.50 -5.39
CA GLY A 139 -10.44 0.76 -4.65
C GLY A 139 -9.04 1.30 -4.33
N GLN A 140 -8.01 0.45 -4.40
CA GLN A 140 -6.61 0.84 -4.16
C GLN A 140 -5.84 1.22 -5.44
N ALA A 141 -6.32 0.79 -6.62
CA ALA A 141 -5.58 0.86 -7.88
C ALA A 141 -5.19 2.29 -8.28
N GLU A 142 -6.07 3.26 -8.02
CA GLU A 142 -5.87 4.67 -8.37
C GLU A 142 -4.62 5.26 -7.68
N THR A 143 -4.47 5.03 -6.38
CA THR A 143 -3.33 5.53 -5.62
C THR A 143 -2.05 4.75 -5.89
N GLN A 144 -2.14 3.46 -6.26
CA GLN A 144 -0.99 2.68 -6.74
C GLN A 144 -0.44 3.26 -8.04
N LEU A 145 -1.32 3.53 -8.99
CA LEU A 145 -0.95 4.16 -10.27
C LEU A 145 -0.30 5.54 -10.03
N GLU A 146 -0.98 6.39 -9.27
CA GLU A 146 -0.50 7.74 -8.97
C GLU A 146 0.86 7.74 -8.28
N ALA A 147 1.09 6.82 -7.34
CA ALA A 147 2.35 6.71 -6.61
C ALA A 147 3.53 6.33 -7.52
N VAL A 148 3.36 5.31 -8.38
CA VAL A 148 4.41 4.88 -9.32
C VAL A 148 4.73 5.99 -10.32
N LEU A 149 3.71 6.68 -10.87
CA LEU A 149 3.88 7.80 -11.80
C LEU A 149 4.58 9.02 -11.16
N ASN A 150 4.52 9.17 -9.83
CA ASN A 150 5.22 10.25 -9.13
C ASN A 150 6.70 9.97 -8.86
N VAL A 151 7.11 8.70 -8.86
CA VAL A 151 8.50 8.32 -8.51
C VAL A 151 9.30 7.82 -9.72
N ARG A 152 8.64 7.53 -10.86
CA ARG A 152 9.30 7.12 -12.12
C ARG A 152 8.68 7.81 -13.33
N ASP A 153 9.49 8.11 -14.30
CA ASP A 153 9.08 8.71 -15.58
C ASP A 153 8.55 7.62 -16.52
N ILE A 154 7.38 7.07 -16.19
CA ILE A 154 6.72 5.98 -16.91
C ILE A 154 6.16 6.51 -18.25
N GLU A 155 6.39 5.74 -19.31
CA GLU A 155 5.89 6.03 -20.65
C GLU A 155 4.65 5.21 -20.99
N LEU A 156 4.56 3.99 -20.46
CA LEU A 156 3.46 3.06 -20.74
C LEU A 156 2.98 2.39 -19.46
N VAL A 157 1.68 2.44 -19.22
CA VAL A 157 1.00 1.67 -18.17
C VAL A 157 0.09 0.63 -18.82
N LYS A 158 0.32 -0.64 -18.53
CA LYS A 158 -0.52 -1.76 -18.93
C LYS A 158 -1.40 -2.19 -17.77
N VAL A 159 -2.70 -2.06 -17.91
CA VAL A 159 -3.68 -2.36 -16.85
C VAL A 159 -4.36 -3.69 -17.15
N PHE A 160 -4.33 -4.60 -16.21
CA PHE A 160 -5.02 -5.88 -16.30
C PHE A 160 -5.99 -6.07 -15.13
N ASP A 161 -7.19 -6.51 -15.43
CA ASP A 161 -8.21 -6.99 -14.49
C ASP A 161 -8.91 -8.20 -15.12
N ILE A 162 -9.42 -9.12 -14.29
CA ILE A 162 -10.20 -10.28 -14.76
C ILE A 162 -11.50 -9.84 -15.48
N SER A 163 -11.99 -8.62 -15.22
CA SER A 163 -13.05 -7.97 -16.00
C SER A 163 -12.43 -6.91 -16.90
N LYS A 164 -12.48 -7.17 -18.19
CA LYS A 164 -12.02 -6.23 -19.23
C LYS A 164 -12.77 -4.91 -19.17
N GLU A 165 -14.06 -4.95 -18.83
CA GLU A 165 -14.92 -3.77 -18.72
C GLU A 165 -14.45 -2.88 -17.56
N ARG A 166 -14.07 -3.47 -16.42
CA ARG A 166 -13.51 -2.71 -15.28
C ARG A 166 -12.15 -2.12 -15.62
N ALA A 167 -11.28 -2.90 -16.29
CA ALA A 167 -10.00 -2.41 -16.76
C ALA A 167 -10.15 -1.22 -17.69
N GLN A 168 -11.07 -1.30 -18.67
CA GLN A 168 -11.33 -0.19 -19.61
C GLN A 168 -11.88 1.04 -18.90
N ALA A 169 -12.88 0.87 -18.03
CA ALA A 169 -13.44 1.99 -17.26
C ALA A 169 -12.38 2.66 -16.36
N PHE A 170 -11.46 1.88 -15.78
CA PHE A 170 -10.35 2.41 -15.02
C PHE A 170 -9.36 3.21 -15.90
N VAL A 171 -8.95 2.65 -17.03
CA VAL A 171 -8.06 3.32 -18.00
C VAL A 171 -8.65 4.63 -18.47
N ASP A 172 -9.92 4.63 -18.86
CA ASP A 172 -10.62 5.85 -19.34
C ASP A 172 -10.66 6.93 -18.25
N LYS A 173 -11.05 6.54 -17.02
CA LYS A 173 -11.10 7.43 -15.86
C LYS A 173 -9.73 8.01 -15.53
N MET A 174 -8.68 7.18 -15.50
CA MET A 174 -7.35 7.63 -15.11
C MET A 174 -6.67 8.45 -16.21
N THR A 175 -6.92 8.14 -17.48
CA THR A 175 -6.45 8.94 -18.61
C THR A 175 -6.98 10.36 -18.52
N GLU A 176 -8.28 10.54 -18.25
CA GLU A 176 -8.85 11.89 -18.11
C GLU A 176 -8.35 12.60 -16.84
N ARG A 177 -8.28 11.88 -15.71
CA ARG A 177 -7.80 12.46 -14.45
C ARG A 177 -6.36 12.96 -14.53
N PHE A 178 -5.48 12.21 -15.18
CA PHE A 178 -4.04 12.53 -15.24
C PHE A 178 -3.62 13.26 -16.50
N LYS A 179 -4.58 13.68 -17.32
CA LYS A 179 -4.35 14.45 -18.53
C LYS A 179 -3.57 15.74 -18.25
N GLY A 180 -2.41 15.86 -18.88
CA GLY A 180 -1.52 17.02 -18.68
C GLY A 180 -0.72 16.99 -17.37
N VAL A 181 -0.93 15.99 -16.51
CA VAL A 181 -0.15 15.79 -15.26
C VAL A 181 1.03 14.84 -15.52
N PHE A 182 0.75 13.68 -16.12
CA PHE A 182 1.75 12.69 -16.50
C PHE A 182 1.77 12.46 -18.01
N LYS A 183 2.91 11.99 -18.52
CA LYS A 183 3.08 11.68 -19.95
C LYS A 183 2.74 10.24 -20.30
N ALA A 184 2.56 9.38 -19.29
CA ALA A 184 2.31 7.97 -19.46
C ALA A 184 1.03 7.71 -20.27
N ARG A 185 1.13 6.83 -21.26
CA ARG A 185 -0.02 6.27 -21.95
C ARG A 185 -0.56 5.08 -21.15
N LEU A 186 -1.86 5.04 -20.94
CA LEU A 186 -2.54 3.94 -20.27
C LEU A 186 -3.24 3.07 -21.30
N GLU A 187 -3.13 1.75 -21.20
CA GLU A 187 -3.83 0.80 -22.06
C GLU A 187 -4.28 -0.44 -21.29
N VAL A 188 -5.33 -1.09 -21.76
CA VAL A 188 -5.80 -2.36 -21.22
C VAL A 188 -4.99 -3.49 -21.85
N ALA A 189 -4.38 -4.33 -21.04
CA ALA A 189 -3.75 -5.56 -21.51
C ALA A 189 -4.81 -6.66 -21.75
N ALA A 190 -4.70 -7.41 -22.83
CA ALA A 190 -5.65 -8.47 -23.15
C ALA A 190 -5.45 -9.74 -22.33
N SER A 191 -4.25 -9.94 -21.76
CA SER A 191 -3.92 -11.05 -20.86
C SER A 191 -2.91 -10.63 -19.79
N SER A 192 -2.71 -11.46 -18.77
CA SER A 192 -1.70 -11.26 -17.75
C SER A 192 -0.29 -11.29 -18.33
N GLU A 193 -0.03 -12.13 -19.31
CA GLU A 193 1.25 -12.26 -20.02
C GLU A 193 1.56 -10.97 -20.79
N GLU A 194 0.57 -10.43 -21.53
CA GLU A 194 0.72 -9.15 -22.23
C GLU A 194 0.98 -7.99 -21.25
N ALA A 195 0.33 -8.00 -20.09
CA ALA A 195 0.53 -6.98 -19.07
C ALA A 195 1.99 -6.93 -18.60
N ILE A 196 2.59 -8.09 -18.28
CA ILE A 196 3.97 -8.17 -17.75
C ILE A 196 5.05 -8.15 -18.83
N GLN A 197 4.68 -8.31 -20.11
CA GLN A 197 5.64 -8.26 -21.20
C GLN A 197 6.38 -6.91 -21.19
N ASP A 198 7.71 -6.97 -21.08
CA ASP A 198 8.60 -5.81 -21.00
C ASP A 198 8.37 -4.87 -19.80
N ALA A 199 7.59 -5.29 -18.79
CA ALA A 199 7.35 -4.47 -17.61
C ALA A 199 8.63 -4.28 -16.78
N ASP A 200 8.95 -3.03 -16.44
CA ASP A 200 10.02 -2.65 -15.51
C ASP A 200 9.54 -2.67 -14.06
N ILE A 201 8.25 -2.37 -13.90
CA ILE A 201 7.56 -2.34 -12.60
C ILE A 201 6.26 -3.11 -12.75
N ILE A 202 5.94 -3.95 -11.77
CA ILE A 202 4.67 -4.66 -11.65
C ILE A 202 4.08 -4.33 -10.29
N THR A 203 2.83 -3.91 -10.23
CA THR A 203 2.06 -3.84 -8.97
C THR A 203 0.86 -4.77 -9.07
N SER A 204 0.75 -5.70 -8.13
CA SER A 204 -0.45 -6.51 -7.94
C SER A 204 -1.17 -6.01 -6.68
N VAL A 205 -2.43 -5.60 -6.86
CA VAL A 205 -3.28 -5.03 -5.80
C VAL A 205 -4.67 -5.64 -5.86
N THR A 206 -4.71 -6.96 -5.68
CA THR A 206 -5.93 -7.76 -5.82
C THR A 206 -6.25 -8.54 -4.54
N THR A 207 -7.46 -9.05 -4.45
CA THR A 207 -7.87 -10.02 -3.41
C THR A 207 -7.76 -11.47 -3.90
N ALA A 208 -6.92 -11.72 -4.90
CA ALA A 208 -6.79 -13.03 -5.52
C ALA A 208 -6.20 -14.06 -4.54
N LYS A 209 -6.75 -15.29 -4.63
CA LYS A 209 -6.24 -16.46 -3.91
C LYS A 209 -5.30 -17.31 -4.76
N VAL A 210 -5.03 -16.86 -5.98
CA VAL A 210 -4.14 -17.47 -6.96
C VAL A 210 -3.32 -16.38 -7.62
N ALA A 211 -2.16 -16.75 -8.12
CA ALA A 211 -1.24 -15.82 -8.77
C ALA A 211 -1.91 -15.01 -9.89
N THR A 212 -1.61 -13.73 -9.95
CA THR A 212 -2.13 -12.82 -10.97
C THR A 212 -1.34 -12.86 -12.27
N PHE A 213 -0.08 -13.32 -12.22
CA PHE A 213 0.79 -13.49 -13.38
C PHE A 213 1.78 -14.64 -13.17
N ASP A 214 2.41 -15.09 -14.24
CA ASP A 214 3.48 -16.09 -14.20
C ASP A 214 4.85 -15.43 -14.01
N GLY A 215 5.47 -15.64 -12.84
CA GLY A 215 6.77 -15.06 -12.50
C GLY A 215 7.92 -15.50 -13.41
N ARG A 216 7.76 -16.63 -14.14
CA ARG A 216 8.76 -17.10 -15.11
C ARG A 216 8.91 -16.19 -16.32
N LEU A 217 7.93 -15.33 -16.56
CA LEU A 217 7.88 -14.36 -17.65
C LEU A 217 8.36 -12.97 -17.25
N VAL A 218 8.68 -12.76 -15.97
CA VAL A 218 9.21 -11.49 -15.47
C VAL A 218 10.62 -11.28 -16.01
N LYS A 219 10.87 -10.13 -16.61
CA LYS A 219 12.19 -9.83 -17.16
C LYS A 219 13.22 -9.49 -16.06
N PRO A 220 14.53 -9.72 -16.32
CA PRO A 220 15.58 -9.22 -15.44
C PRO A 220 15.47 -7.72 -15.19
N GLY A 221 15.79 -7.29 -13.97
CA GLY A 221 15.74 -5.90 -13.56
C GLY A 221 14.36 -5.38 -13.16
N CYS A 222 13.32 -6.21 -13.23
CA CYS A 222 11.97 -5.82 -12.83
C CYS A 222 11.87 -5.58 -11.31
N HIS A 223 11.01 -4.63 -10.91
CA HIS A 223 10.56 -4.44 -9.53
C HIS A 223 9.09 -4.83 -9.40
N ILE A 224 8.76 -5.59 -8.36
CA ILE A 224 7.41 -6.11 -8.14
C ILE A 224 6.89 -5.64 -6.79
N ASN A 225 5.70 -5.05 -6.74
CA ASN A 225 4.94 -4.73 -5.53
C ASN A 225 3.77 -5.72 -5.38
N GLY A 226 3.78 -6.54 -4.34
CA GLY A 226 2.67 -7.36 -3.89
C GLY A 226 1.94 -6.66 -2.75
N VAL A 227 0.73 -6.14 -3.01
CA VAL A 227 0.02 -5.22 -2.11
C VAL A 227 -1.31 -5.77 -1.61
N GLY A 228 -1.92 -6.68 -2.37
CA GLY A 228 -3.31 -7.09 -2.11
C GLY A 228 -3.45 -8.24 -1.12
N SER A 229 -2.42 -9.06 -0.90
CA SER A 229 -2.46 -10.22 -0.02
C SER A 229 -2.24 -9.83 1.44
N TYR A 230 -3.30 -9.82 2.25
CA TYR A 230 -3.25 -9.49 3.68
C TYR A 230 -3.89 -10.57 4.58
N THR A 231 -4.22 -11.73 4.01
CA THR A 231 -4.63 -12.93 4.74
C THR A 231 -3.88 -14.17 4.23
N PRO A 232 -3.76 -15.25 5.02
CA PRO A 232 -3.05 -16.46 4.61
C PRO A 232 -3.59 -17.13 3.35
N GLU A 233 -4.87 -16.94 3.03
CA GLU A 233 -5.54 -17.51 1.86
C GLU A 233 -5.31 -16.71 0.58
N MET A 234 -4.89 -15.45 0.68
CA MET A 234 -4.62 -14.59 -0.47
C MET A 234 -3.19 -14.77 -0.95
N ALA A 235 -3.01 -15.08 -2.23
CA ALA A 235 -1.70 -15.37 -2.82
C ALA A 235 -1.60 -14.84 -4.26
N GLU A 236 -1.60 -13.52 -4.42
CA GLU A 236 -1.51 -12.87 -5.73
C GLU A 236 -0.13 -12.95 -6.39
N ILE A 237 0.93 -13.17 -5.61
CA ILE A 237 2.29 -13.42 -6.09
C ILE A 237 2.56 -14.92 -6.00
N ASN A 238 3.01 -15.54 -7.10
CA ASN A 238 3.25 -16.97 -7.14
C ASN A 238 4.54 -17.39 -6.41
N GLU A 239 4.60 -18.66 -6.04
CA GLU A 239 5.74 -19.25 -5.36
C GLU A 239 7.05 -19.12 -6.17
N TYR A 240 6.96 -19.23 -7.50
CA TYR A 240 8.13 -19.07 -8.36
C TYR A 240 8.72 -17.66 -8.21
N THR A 241 7.89 -16.61 -8.25
CA THR A 241 8.36 -15.23 -8.06
C THR A 241 9.03 -15.05 -6.69
N VAL A 242 8.41 -15.57 -5.62
CA VAL A 242 8.96 -15.46 -4.26
C VAL A 242 10.31 -16.17 -4.14
N THR A 243 10.44 -17.38 -4.71
CA THR A 243 11.64 -18.21 -4.58
C THR A 243 12.77 -17.83 -5.55
N HIS A 244 12.48 -17.07 -6.63
CA HIS A 244 13.45 -16.71 -7.67
C HIS A 244 13.72 -15.21 -7.77
N ALA A 245 13.00 -14.36 -7.02
CA ALA A 245 13.41 -12.97 -6.89
C ALA A 245 14.79 -12.89 -6.22
N ASP A 246 15.70 -12.08 -6.77
CA ASP A 246 17.04 -11.90 -6.22
C ASP A 246 17.00 -11.28 -4.82
N ARG A 247 15.95 -10.48 -4.56
CA ARG A 247 15.72 -9.83 -3.28
C ARG A 247 14.25 -9.72 -2.97
N VAL A 248 13.88 -10.11 -1.74
CA VAL A 248 12.52 -10.01 -1.21
C VAL A 248 12.53 -9.08 0.01
N TYR A 249 11.77 -8.00 -0.08
CA TYR A 249 11.60 -7.04 1.01
C TYR A 249 10.16 -7.03 1.49
N VAL A 250 9.97 -6.63 2.74
CA VAL A 250 8.65 -6.50 3.36
C VAL A 250 8.49 -5.10 3.98
N ASP A 251 7.25 -4.70 4.22
CA ASP A 251 6.96 -3.50 5.01
C ASP A 251 7.37 -3.70 6.47
N THR A 252 6.87 -4.78 7.08
CA THR A 252 7.23 -5.24 8.42
C THR A 252 7.29 -6.76 8.44
N ARG A 253 8.31 -7.34 9.07
CA ARG A 253 8.42 -8.80 9.21
C ARG A 253 7.25 -9.38 9.98
N ASP A 254 6.85 -8.72 11.06
CA ASP A 254 5.75 -9.19 11.90
C ASP A 254 4.41 -9.25 11.18
N GLY A 255 4.13 -8.32 10.28
CA GLY A 255 2.93 -8.34 9.46
C GLY A 255 3.02 -9.34 8.31
N ALA A 256 4.02 -9.19 7.45
CA ALA A 256 4.14 -9.95 6.21
C ALA A 256 4.30 -11.47 6.46
N LEU A 257 5.11 -11.86 7.46
CA LEU A 257 5.36 -13.27 7.80
C LEU A 257 4.24 -13.94 8.62
N LYS A 258 3.21 -13.19 9.01
CA LYS A 258 2.03 -13.75 9.73
C LYS A 258 0.74 -13.68 8.93
N GLU A 259 0.65 -12.77 7.97
CA GLU A 259 -0.60 -12.44 7.30
C GLU A 259 -0.57 -12.65 5.78
N CYS A 260 0.59 -12.54 5.11
CA CYS A 260 0.65 -12.60 3.65
C CYS A 260 0.72 -14.03 3.12
N GLY A 261 -0.36 -14.51 2.51
CA GLY A 261 -0.40 -15.85 1.93
C GLY A 261 0.62 -16.06 0.81
N SER A 262 1.00 -15.02 0.06
CA SER A 262 2.06 -15.10 -0.96
C SER A 262 3.43 -15.51 -0.37
N LEU A 263 3.71 -15.19 0.91
CA LEU A 263 4.90 -15.63 1.63
C LEU A 263 4.65 -16.89 2.47
N LEU A 264 3.52 -16.95 3.17
CA LEU A 264 3.21 -18.03 4.09
C LEU A 264 3.09 -19.38 3.39
N GLN A 265 2.45 -19.42 2.21
CA GLN A 265 2.25 -20.67 1.49
C GLN A 265 3.56 -21.34 1.05
N PRO A 266 4.54 -20.65 0.41
CA PRO A 266 5.84 -21.27 0.10
C PRO A 266 6.66 -21.60 1.36
N ILE A 267 6.53 -20.84 2.47
CA ILE A 267 7.17 -21.17 3.75
C ILE A 267 6.58 -22.45 4.32
N GLN A 268 5.27 -22.60 4.36
CA GLN A 268 4.60 -23.81 4.85
C GLN A 268 4.93 -25.06 4.03
N LYS A 269 5.20 -24.89 2.72
CA LYS A 269 5.65 -25.96 1.83
C LYS A 269 7.14 -26.28 1.98
N GLY A 270 7.89 -25.50 2.76
CA GLY A 270 9.34 -25.69 2.94
C GLY A 270 10.20 -25.35 1.71
N ILE A 271 9.65 -24.59 0.76
CA ILE A 271 10.36 -24.15 -0.46
C ILE A 271 10.90 -22.71 -0.36
N TYR A 272 10.53 -21.99 0.69
CA TYR A 272 11.05 -20.67 1.07
C TYR A 272 11.19 -20.60 2.58
N HIS A 273 12.14 -19.82 3.10
CA HIS A 273 12.39 -19.69 4.53
C HIS A 273 12.36 -18.20 4.94
N GLU A 274 11.98 -17.93 6.19
CA GLU A 274 11.86 -16.56 6.71
C GLU A 274 13.19 -15.77 6.68
N ASP A 275 14.31 -16.45 6.84
CA ASP A 275 15.66 -15.88 6.79
C ASP A 275 16.11 -15.50 5.37
N GLN A 276 15.42 -15.96 4.33
CA GLN A 276 15.61 -15.55 2.94
C GLN A 276 14.98 -14.19 2.62
N VAL A 277 14.12 -13.66 3.49
CA VAL A 277 13.63 -12.28 3.37
C VAL A 277 14.81 -11.33 3.56
N SER A 278 15.13 -10.57 2.51
CA SER A 278 16.32 -9.70 2.45
C SER A 278 16.31 -8.60 3.51
N GLY A 279 15.15 -8.12 3.88
CA GLY A 279 14.98 -7.12 4.94
C GLY A 279 13.62 -6.43 4.93
N GLU A 280 13.43 -5.50 5.84
CA GLU A 280 12.35 -4.55 5.81
C GLU A 280 12.74 -3.34 4.96
N LEU A 281 11.76 -2.71 4.28
CA LEU A 281 12.03 -1.50 3.51
C LEU A 281 12.59 -0.37 4.39
N GLY A 282 12.15 -0.29 5.64
CA GLY A 282 12.71 0.64 6.63
C GLY A 282 14.19 0.42 6.92
N GLU A 283 14.67 -0.83 6.94
CA GLU A 283 16.09 -1.16 7.10
C GLU A 283 16.92 -0.71 5.89
N VAL A 284 16.36 -0.84 4.66
CA VAL A 284 17.01 -0.32 3.44
C VAL A 284 17.12 1.20 3.51
N LEU A 285 16.04 1.89 3.90
CA LEU A 285 15.99 3.34 4.06
C LEU A 285 16.95 3.86 5.14
N LEU A 286 17.28 3.04 6.14
CA LEU A 286 18.28 3.34 7.18
C LEU A 286 19.71 2.96 6.78
N GLY A 287 19.90 2.32 5.63
CA GLY A 287 21.21 1.83 5.18
C GLY A 287 21.73 0.63 6.00
N LYS A 288 20.86 -0.06 6.74
CA LYS A 288 21.20 -1.28 7.50
C LYS A 288 21.26 -2.52 6.60
N VAL A 289 20.49 -2.52 5.53
CA VAL A 289 20.39 -3.59 4.53
C VAL A 289 20.52 -2.96 3.15
N ASP A 290 21.24 -3.64 2.26
CA ASP A 290 21.35 -3.20 0.87
C ASP A 290 20.00 -3.30 0.15
N GLY A 291 19.66 -2.30 -0.64
CA GLY A 291 18.57 -2.36 -1.62
C GLY A 291 18.98 -3.12 -2.89
N ARG A 292 18.46 -2.71 -4.05
CA ARG A 292 18.89 -3.20 -5.36
C ARG A 292 20.39 -2.95 -5.55
N LYS A 293 21.14 -3.96 -6.01
CA LYS A 293 22.59 -3.87 -6.23
C LYS A 293 22.98 -3.63 -7.68
N ASN A 294 22.14 -4.07 -8.61
CA ASN A 294 22.42 -3.92 -10.04
C ASN A 294 21.12 -3.95 -10.87
N ASP A 295 21.23 -3.61 -12.15
CA ASP A 295 20.09 -3.46 -13.05
C ASP A 295 19.48 -4.80 -13.52
N GLN A 296 20.07 -5.94 -13.18
CA GLN A 296 19.56 -7.26 -13.55
C GLN A 296 18.72 -7.90 -12.43
N GLU A 297 18.93 -7.49 -11.18
CA GLU A 297 18.18 -8.06 -10.05
C GLU A 297 16.67 -7.86 -10.20
N VAL A 298 15.91 -8.92 -9.98
CA VAL A 298 14.46 -8.84 -9.75
C VAL A 298 14.23 -8.59 -8.26
N THR A 299 13.58 -7.48 -7.94
CA THR A 299 13.24 -7.13 -6.55
C THR A 299 11.73 -7.29 -6.32
N LEU A 300 11.38 -7.97 -5.24
CA LEU A 300 10.01 -8.15 -4.78
C LEU A 300 9.81 -7.42 -3.47
N PHE A 301 8.82 -6.54 -3.41
CA PHE A 301 8.34 -5.91 -2.19
C PHE A 301 6.94 -6.43 -1.85
N ILE A 302 6.71 -6.82 -0.60
CA ILE A 302 5.42 -7.29 -0.11
C ILE A 302 4.98 -6.44 1.07
N THR A 303 3.74 -5.99 1.05
CA THR A 303 3.13 -5.23 2.15
C THR A 303 1.77 -5.79 2.52
N THR A 304 1.52 -5.95 3.81
CA THR A 304 0.21 -6.22 4.39
C THR A 304 -0.39 -4.98 5.06
N GLY A 305 0.41 -3.90 5.09
CA GLY A 305 0.08 -2.66 5.77
C GLY A 305 0.29 -2.73 7.29
N SER A 306 0.84 -1.68 7.84
CA SER A 306 1.13 -1.54 9.27
C SER A 306 0.50 -0.27 9.83
N ALA A 307 0.11 -0.29 11.10
CA ALA A 307 -0.46 0.89 11.77
C ALA A 307 0.51 2.08 11.80
N VAL A 308 1.83 1.86 11.75
CA VAL A 308 2.79 2.96 11.72
C VAL A 308 2.59 3.89 10.53
N LEU A 309 2.20 3.34 9.36
CA LEU A 309 1.90 4.11 8.15
C LEU A 309 0.67 4.99 8.37
N ASP A 310 -0.40 4.41 8.94
CA ASP A 310 -1.63 5.15 9.24
C ASP A 310 -1.38 6.28 10.24
N LEU A 311 -0.62 6.01 11.31
CA LEU A 311 -0.30 6.96 12.37
C LEU A 311 0.51 8.15 11.86
N VAL A 312 1.64 7.89 11.20
CA VAL A 312 2.54 8.96 10.74
C VAL A 312 1.90 9.79 9.63
N CYS A 313 1.25 9.12 8.66
CA CYS A 313 0.54 9.82 7.59
C CYS A 313 -0.62 10.66 8.13
N SER A 314 -1.45 10.13 9.05
CA SER A 314 -2.57 10.87 9.65
C SER A 314 -2.11 12.04 10.51
N GLN A 315 -1.00 11.91 11.23
CA GLN A 315 -0.43 13.00 12.01
C GLN A 315 0.01 14.17 11.12
N LYS A 316 0.72 13.86 10.02
CA LYS A 316 1.11 14.89 9.04
C LYS A 316 -0.09 15.55 8.36
N ILE A 317 -1.15 14.78 8.06
CA ILE A 317 -2.42 15.32 7.55
C ILE A 317 -3.03 16.28 8.56
N GLN A 318 -3.11 15.90 9.84
CA GLN A 318 -3.64 16.74 10.93
C GLN A 318 -2.87 18.05 11.06
N GLU A 319 -1.54 18.01 11.08
CA GLU A 319 -0.68 19.18 11.19
C GLU A 319 -0.90 20.15 10.03
N LYS A 320 -0.87 19.65 8.79
CA LYS A 320 -1.13 20.47 7.60
C LYS A 320 -2.54 21.02 7.55
N ALA A 321 -3.53 20.22 7.96
CA ALA A 321 -4.91 20.69 8.04
C ALA A 321 -5.08 21.82 9.08
N ALA A 322 -4.34 21.75 10.18
CA ALA A 322 -4.34 22.82 11.20
C ALA A 322 -3.67 24.09 10.64
N GLU A 323 -2.49 23.97 10.02
CA GLU A 323 -1.76 25.10 9.40
C GLU A 323 -2.57 25.78 8.29
N GLN A 324 -3.30 25.02 7.49
CA GLN A 324 -4.09 25.52 6.36
C GLN A 324 -5.54 25.83 6.74
N ASN A 325 -5.89 25.70 8.03
CA ASN A 325 -7.24 25.88 8.56
C ASN A 325 -8.30 25.06 7.80
N LYS A 326 -7.99 23.78 7.51
CA LYS A 326 -8.91 22.84 6.84
C LYS A 326 -9.62 21.94 7.84
N GLY A 327 -10.79 21.45 7.42
CA GLY A 327 -11.67 20.62 8.25
C GLY A 327 -12.64 21.42 9.09
N THR A 328 -13.46 20.70 9.85
CA THR A 328 -14.47 21.30 10.76
C THR A 328 -14.05 21.03 12.20
N ILE A 329 -14.04 22.03 13.04
CA ILE A 329 -13.83 21.88 14.48
C ILE A 329 -15.19 21.66 15.15
N ILE A 330 -15.27 20.63 15.97
CA ILE A 330 -16.41 20.37 16.84
C ILE A 330 -15.97 20.38 18.30
N GLU A 331 -16.84 20.76 19.19
CA GLU A 331 -16.64 20.74 20.64
C GLU A 331 -17.47 19.59 21.23
N LEU A 332 -16.82 18.66 21.98
CA LEU A 332 -17.44 17.56 22.72
C LEU A 332 -17.29 17.78 24.23
#